data_7d2d9f6b1eca6f4a914461c977e229a8
#
_entry.id   7d2d9f6b1eca6f4a914461c977e229a8
#
_cell.length_a   1.000
_cell.length_b   1.000
_cell.length_c   1.000
_cell.angle_alpha   90.00
_cell.angle_beta   90.00
_cell.angle_gamma   90.00
#
_symmetry.space_group_name_H-M   'P 1'
#
loop_
_entity.id
_entity.type
_entity.pdbx_description
1 polymer ?
#
loop_
_entity_poly.entity_id
_entity_poly.type
_entity_poly.pdbx_seq_one_letter_code
_entity_poly.pdbx_strand_id
1 'polypeptide(L)'
;MINNNIISFLINRNWNISGQDNQFIELSPPDEFNLPQNFRLYIPVLLDKVDSSMFINNILEILSEFYSLTIEDLNVLLKSESTVLKIRIHDEKTIDGKISLTRFDDVVESIRNILRDTASFVIDRSVTSTRVPEEVSRYLNLCNFMQTEKGSFIAKIQLPAKELIKESELFEREEIFSNEINNKLSEILTFVNSNIL
;
A
#
# COMPACT_ATOMS: atom_id res chain seq x y z
N MET A 1 -0.46 4.90 20.11
CA MET A 1 0.43 4.54 18.98
C MET A 1 -0.33 3.86 17.83
N ILE A 2 -1.03 2.72 18.04
CA ILE A 2 -1.80 2.01 16.98
C ILE A 2 -2.85 2.91 16.29
N ASN A 3 -3.58 3.75 17.03
CA ASN A 3 -4.61 4.63 16.46
C ASN A 3 -4.06 5.63 15.46
N ASN A 4 -2.91 6.25 15.77
CA ASN A 4 -2.28 7.20 14.85
C ASN A 4 -1.87 6.49 13.56
N ASN A 5 -1.42 5.26 13.64
CA ASN A 5 -1.04 4.46 12.47
C ASN A 5 -2.27 4.12 11.61
N ILE A 6 -3.42 3.77 12.24
CA ILE A 6 -4.68 3.53 11.52
C ILE A 6 -5.14 4.83 10.83
N ILE A 7 -5.11 5.95 11.52
CA ILE A 7 -5.52 7.25 10.96
C ILE A 7 -4.62 7.63 9.78
N SER A 8 -3.30 7.56 9.96
CA SER A 8 -2.33 7.84 8.88
C SER A 8 -2.53 6.89 7.69
N PHE A 9 -2.74 5.59 7.95
CA PHE A 9 -3.02 4.60 6.93
C PHE A 9 -4.27 4.94 6.12
N LEU A 10 -5.34 5.42 6.76
CA LEU A 10 -6.59 5.79 6.12
C LEU A 10 -6.47 7.10 5.34
N ILE A 11 -5.85 8.14 5.92
CA ILE A 11 -5.63 9.42 5.25
C ILE A 11 -4.79 9.23 3.98
N ASN A 12 -3.74 8.41 4.05
CA ASN A 12 -2.90 8.09 2.88
C ASN A 12 -3.66 7.31 1.78
N ARG A 13 -4.89 6.86 2.06
CA ARG A 13 -5.81 6.18 1.13
C ARG A 13 -7.07 6.98 0.85
N ASN A 14 -6.94 8.30 0.88
CA ASN A 14 -8.00 9.27 0.54
C ASN A 14 -9.24 9.23 1.45
N TRP A 15 -9.11 8.66 2.68
CA TRP A 15 -10.14 8.87 3.67
C TRP A 15 -10.06 10.30 4.21
N ASN A 16 -11.22 10.93 4.40
CA ASN A 16 -11.30 12.31 4.88
C ASN A 16 -11.76 12.34 6.33
N ILE A 17 -11.13 13.18 7.15
CA ILE A 17 -11.63 13.46 8.48
C ILE A 17 -12.90 14.31 8.32
N SER A 18 -14.05 13.75 8.69
CA SER A 18 -15.36 14.41 8.64
C SER A 18 -15.76 15.05 9.95
N GLY A 19 -15.19 14.59 11.06
CA GLY A 19 -15.43 15.14 12.39
C GLY A 19 -14.37 14.66 13.42
N GLN A 20 -14.28 15.37 14.52
CA GLN A 20 -13.45 15.00 15.65
C GLN A 20 -14.03 15.55 16.94
N ASP A 21 -14.06 14.70 17.96
CA ASP A 21 -14.35 15.09 19.32
C ASP A 21 -13.28 14.60 20.31
N ASN A 22 -13.55 14.67 21.62
CA ASN A 22 -12.59 14.24 22.64
C ASN A 22 -12.46 12.71 22.75
N GLN A 23 -13.35 11.94 22.12
CA GLN A 23 -13.40 10.47 22.21
C GLN A 23 -13.06 9.80 20.89
N PHE A 24 -13.48 10.38 19.76
CA PHE A 24 -13.36 9.76 18.45
C PHE A 24 -12.91 10.74 17.37
N ILE A 25 -12.20 10.21 16.37
CA ILE A 25 -12.00 10.82 15.06
C ILE A 25 -12.92 10.10 14.09
N GLU A 26 -13.76 10.86 13.41
CA GLU A 26 -14.70 10.38 12.41
C GLU A 26 -14.08 10.50 11.02
N LEU A 27 -14.07 9.40 10.28
CA LEU A 27 -13.50 9.33 8.93
C LEU A 27 -14.57 8.89 7.93
N SER A 28 -14.66 9.60 6.81
CA SER A 28 -15.47 9.22 5.66
C SER A 28 -14.63 8.49 4.63
N PRO A 29 -15.14 7.39 4.03
CA PRO A 29 -14.44 6.62 3.02
C PRO A 29 -14.32 7.41 1.71
N PRO A 30 -13.35 7.07 0.85
CA PRO A 30 -13.31 7.54 -0.52
C PRO A 30 -14.49 6.99 -1.34
N ASP A 31 -14.92 7.74 -2.36
CA ASP A 31 -16.09 7.42 -3.20
C ASP A 31 -15.98 6.07 -3.93
N GLU A 32 -14.77 5.60 -4.18
CA GLU A 32 -14.48 4.33 -4.87
C GLU A 32 -15.05 3.08 -4.16
N PHE A 33 -15.31 3.16 -2.85
CA PHE A 33 -15.90 2.04 -2.11
C PHE A 33 -17.41 1.89 -2.28
N ASN A 34 -18.09 2.83 -2.98
CA ASN A 34 -19.55 2.81 -3.20
C ASN A 34 -20.37 2.55 -1.93
N LEU A 35 -19.91 3.03 -0.79
CA LEU A 35 -20.58 2.88 0.49
C LEU A 35 -21.71 3.91 0.65
N PRO A 36 -22.69 3.67 1.54
CA PRO A 36 -23.71 4.66 1.85
C PRO A 36 -23.09 6.00 2.24
N GLN A 37 -23.64 7.12 1.78
CA GLN A 37 -23.12 8.47 2.04
C GLN A 37 -22.98 8.82 3.53
N ASN A 38 -23.75 8.14 4.38
CA ASN A 38 -23.71 8.30 5.84
C ASN A 38 -22.76 7.30 6.54
N PHE A 39 -22.03 6.46 5.79
CA PHE A 39 -21.05 5.57 6.40
C PHE A 39 -19.91 6.38 7.00
N ARG A 40 -19.58 6.09 8.24
CA ARG A 40 -18.45 6.70 8.95
C ARG A 40 -17.70 5.66 9.76
N LEU A 41 -16.38 5.78 9.76
CA LEU A 41 -15.51 4.97 10.61
C LEU A 41 -15.05 5.83 11.79
N TYR A 42 -15.28 5.35 13.00
CA TYR A 42 -14.92 6.06 14.23
C TYR A 42 -13.66 5.45 14.83
N ILE A 43 -12.60 6.25 14.97
CA ILE A 43 -11.33 5.82 15.58
C ILE A 43 -11.23 6.48 16.96
N PRO A 44 -11.09 5.71 18.04
CA PRO A 44 -10.97 6.29 19.39
C PRO A 44 -9.68 7.08 19.56
N VAL A 45 -9.74 8.26 20.16
CA VAL A 45 -8.57 9.14 20.42
C VAL A 45 -7.70 8.58 21.53
N LEU A 46 -8.32 8.01 22.59
CA LEU A 46 -7.65 7.49 23.79
C LEU A 46 -7.87 5.98 23.93
N LEU A 47 -6.78 5.24 24.17
CA LEU A 47 -6.78 3.77 24.28
C LEU A 47 -6.69 3.25 25.72
N ASP A 48 -6.96 4.07 26.71
CA ASP A 48 -6.64 3.75 28.11
C ASP A 48 -7.61 2.78 28.82
N LYS A 49 -8.53 2.13 28.09
CA LYS A 49 -9.52 1.21 28.67
C LYS A 49 -9.54 -0.15 27.97
N VAL A 50 -9.85 -1.19 28.75
CA VAL A 50 -9.95 -2.61 28.29
C VAL A 50 -10.86 -2.78 27.06
N ASP A 51 -11.90 -1.95 26.94
CA ASP A 51 -12.84 -1.98 25.80
C ASP A 51 -12.22 -1.51 24.48
N SER A 52 -11.09 -0.80 24.51
CA SER A 52 -10.45 -0.26 23.32
C SER A 52 -9.80 -1.32 22.43
N SER A 53 -9.34 -2.43 22.99
CA SER A 53 -8.74 -3.52 22.22
C SER A 53 -9.78 -4.23 21.34
N MET A 54 -10.98 -4.45 21.88
CA MET A 54 -12.09 -5.03 21.12
C MET A 54 -12.56 -4.09 20.00
N PHE A 55 -12.59 -2.79 20.28
CA PHE A 55 -12.96 -1.79 19.30
C PHE A 55 -11.95 -1.71 18.15
N ILE A 56 -10.65 -1.75 18.47
CA ILE A 56 -9.59 -1.78 17.46
C ILE A 56 -9.65 -3.06 16.62
N ASN A 57 -9.89 -4.21 17.22
CA ASN A 57 -10.03 -5.46 16.47
C ASN A 57 -11.19 -5.38 15.47
N ASN A 58 -12.35 -4.84 15.86
CA ASN A 58 -13.47 -4.64 14.94
C ASN A 58 -13.11 -3.69 13.79
N ILE A 59 -12.36 -2.62 14.05
CA ILE A 59 -11.85 -1.73 12.99
C ILE A 59 -10.93 -2.50 12.04
N LEU A 60 -10.02 -3.31 12.58
CA LEU A 60 -9.10 -4.10 11.76
C LEU A 60 -9.84 -5.13 10.90
N GLU A 61 -10.90 -5.76 11.42
CA GLU A 61 -11.77 -6.65 10.64
C GLU A 61 -12.46 -5.90 9.50
N ILE A 62 -13.08 -4.76 9.76
CA ILE A 62 -13.72 -3.92 8.75
C ILE A 62 -12.70 -3.51 7.67
N LEU A 63 -11.52 -3.07 8.07
CA LEU A 63 -10.47 -2.65 7.12
C LEU A 63 -9.90 -3.83 6.32
N SER A 64 -9.80 -5.02 6.95
CA SER A 64 -9.37 -6.23 6.26
C SER A 64 -10.33 -6.61 5.13
N GLU A 65 -11.63 -6.46 5.34
CA GLU A 65 -12.65 -6.68 4.30
C GLU A 65 -12.56 -5.63 3.19
N PHE A 66 -12.50 -4.34 3.53
CA PHE A 66 -12.44 -3.25 2.56
C PHE A 66 -11.22 -3.34 1.63
N TYR A 67 -10.09 -3.68 2.20
CA TYR A 67 -8.82 -3.74 1.45
C TYR A 67 -8.48 -5.15 0.96
N SER A 68 -9.35 -6.14 1.20
CA SER A 68 -9.09 -7.56 0.88
C SER A 68 -7.72 -8.03 1.38
N LEU A 69 -7.38 -7.64 2.62
CA LEU A 69 -6.14 -7.95 3.31
C LEU A 69 -6.41 -8.95 4.43
N THR A 70 -5.42 -9.78 4.79
CA THR A 70 -5.49 -10.50 6.06
C THR A 70 -5.22 -9.54 7.23
N ILE A 71 -5.69 -9.88 8.44
CA ILE A 71 -5.41 -9.07 9.64
C ILE A 71 -3.90 -8.98 9.89
N GLU A 72 -3.14 -10.05 9.60
CA GLU A 72 -1.68 -10.07 9.69
C GLU A 72 -1.04 -9.08 8.73
N ASP A 73 -1.45 -9.07 7.46
CA ASP A 73 -0.96 -8.12 6.45
C ASP A 73 -1.30 -6.69 6.85
N LEU A 74 -2.53 -6.46 7.33
CA LEU A 74 -2.95 -5.14 7.79
C LEU A 74 -2.13 -4.66 8.98
N ASN A 75 -1.85 -5.55 9.95
CA ASN A 75 -0.98 -5.21 11.09
C ASN A 75 0.45 -4.89 10.67
N VAL A 76 0.99 -5.59 9.66
CA VAL A 76 2.31 -5.26 9.08
C VAL A 76 2.26 -3.88 8.45
N LEU A 77 1.23 -3.58 7.65
CA LEU A 77 1.06 -2.28 7.02
C LEU A 77 0.93 -1.14 8.02
N LEU A 78 0.14 -1.33 9.07
CA LEU A 78 -0.07 -0.33 10.12
C LEU A 78 1.19 -0.07 10.95
N LYS A 79 2.03 -1.08 11.14
CA LYS A 79 3.28 -0.94 11.90
C LYS A 79 4.40 -0.30 11.09
N SER A 80 4.45 -0.59 9.80
CA SER A 80 5.54 -0.16 8.92
C SER A 80 5.21 1.08 8.11
N GLU A 81 3.96 1.60 8.18
CA GLU A 81 3.42 2.61 7.25
C GLU A 81 3.69 2.27 5.77
N SER A 82 4.06 1.03 5.49
CA SER A 82 4.44 0.59 4.16
C SER A 82 3.23 0.34 3.27
N THR A 83 3.37 0.62 1.99
CA THR A 83 2.39 0.25 0.96
C THR A 83 2.75 -1.14 0.44
N VAL A 84 1.75 -2.03 0.29
CA VAL A 84 1.96 -3.34 -0.35
C VAL A 84 1.25 -3.39 -1.68
N LEU A 85 2.04 -3.60 -2.73
CA LEU A 85 1.54 -3.91 -4.06
C LEU A 85 1.25 -5.40 -4.14
N LYS A 86 0.00 -5.78 -4.44
CA LYS A 86 -0.41 -7.16 -4.69
C LYS A 86 -0.67 -7.37 -6.17
N ILE A 87 0.03 -8.32 -6.78
CA ILE A 87 -0.15 -8.70 -8.19
C ILE A 87 -0.59 -10.15 -8.23
N ARG A 88 -1.84 -10.38 -8.62
CA ARG A 88 -2.36 -11.72 -8.82
C ARG A 88 -2.00 -12.21 -10.21
N ILE A 89 -1.34 -13.37 -10.28
CA ILE A 89 -1.03 -14.03 -11.53
C ILE A 89 -2.13 -15.06 -11.78
N HIS A 90 -2.95 -14.76 -12.79
CA HIS A 90 -4.04 -15.64 -13.20
C HIS A 90 -3.60 -16.40 -14.45
N ASP A 91 -3.19 -17.65 -14.26
CA ASP A 91 -2.79 -18.57 -15.33
C ASP A 91 -3.35 -19.97 -14.99
N GLU A 92 -3.82 -20.70 -15.96
CA GLU A 92 -4.28 -22.08 -15.78
C GLU A 92 -3.23 -22.98 -15.11
N LYS A 93 -1.94 -22.65 -15.27
CA LYS A 93 -0.82 -23.37 -14.66
C LYS A 93 -0.52 -22.97 -13.22
N THR A 94 -1.19 -21.96 -12.69
CA THR A 94 -1.00 -21.47 -11.30
C THR A 94 -2.13 -21.86 -10.34
N ILE A 95 -3.09 -22.69 -10.80
CA ILE A 95 -4.28 -23.08 -10.02
C ILE A 95 -3.91 -23.75 -8.69
N ASP A 96 -2.80 -24.50 -8.65
CA ASP A 96 -2.33 -25.22 -7.44
C ASP A 96 -1.33 -24.41 -6.61
N GLY A 97 -1.21 -23.09 -6.83
CA GLY A 97 -0.22 -22.24 -6.15
C GLY A 97 1.23 -22.51 -6.60
N LYS A 98 1.42 -23.18 -7.73
CA LYS A 98 2.72 -23.45 -8.33
C LYS A 98 2.92 -22.53 -9.52
N ILE A 99 4.15 -22.06 -9.72
CA ILE A 99 4.57 -21.33 -10.90
C ILE A 99 5.89 -21.92 -11.39
N SER A 100 6.09 -21.99 -12.71
CA SER A 100 7.38 -22.41 -13.23
C SER A 100 8.44 -21.37 -12.93
N LEU A 101 9.70 -21.78 -12.76
CA LEU A 101 10.82 -20.88 -12.47
C LEU A 101 10.96 -19.79 -13.54
N THR A 102 10.88 -20.15 -14.82
CA THR A 102 10.94 -19.20 -15.93
C THR A 102 9.82 -18.17 -15.85
N ARG A 103 8.58 -18.61 -15.57
CA ARG A 103 7.43 -17.72 -15.47
C ARG A 103 7.54 -16.79 -14.26
N PHE A 104 8.08 -17.29 -13.15
CA PHE A 104 8.36 -16.48 -11.97
C PHE A 104 9.39 -15.38 -12.26
N ASP A 105 10.44 -15.71 -13.01
CA ASP A 105 11.46 -14.76 -13.43
C ASP A 105 10.87 -13.65 -14.30
N ASP A 106 10.07 -14.01 -15.33
CA ASP A 106 9.33 -13.06 -16.17
C ASP A 106 8.45 -12.10 -15.35
N VAL A 107 7.77 -12.63 -14.32
CA VAL A 107 6.90 -11.83 -13.44
C VAL A 107 7.73 -10.85 -12.61
N VAL A 108 8.80 -11.31 -12.00
CA VAL A 108 9.69 -10.46 -11.18
C VAL A 108 10.32 -9.37 -12.05
N GLU A 109 10.77 -9.70 -13.25
CA GLU A 109 11.31 -8.73 -14.19
C GLU A 109 10.25 -7.69 -14.60
N SER A 110 9.03 -8.12 -14.91
CA SER A 110 7.92 -7.22 -15.26
C SER A 110 7.58 -6.26 -14.14
N ILE A 111 7.50 -6.76 -12.90
CA ILE A 111 7.26 -5.94 -11.71
C ILE A 111 8.39 -4.92 -11.53
N ARG A 112 9.64 -5.36 -11.61
CA ARG A 112 10.80 -4.49 -11.50
C ARG A 112 10.79 -3.40 -12.57
N ASN A 113 10.42 -3.73 -13.80
CA ASN A 113 10.34 -2.77 -14.89
C ASN A 113 9.23 -1.72 -14.63
N ILE A 114 8.04 -2.13 -14.20
CA ILE A 114 6.95 -1.21 -13.85
C ILE A 114 7.39 -0.24 -12.74
N LEU A 115 7.99 -0.74 -11.67
CA LEU A 115 8.48 0.09 -10.57
C LEU A 115 9.57 1.04 -11.03
N ARG A 116 10.54 0.56 -11.82
CA ARG A 116 11.63 1.37 -12.37
C ARG A 116 11.09 2.48 -13.27
N ASP A 117 10.21 2.15 -14.19
CA ASP A 117 9.72 3.09 -15.19
C ASP A 117 8.81 4.16 -14.54
N THR A 118 7.99 3.74 -13.54
CA THR A 118 7.21 4.68 -12.73
C THR A 118 8.11 5.62 -11.94
N ALA A 119 9.14 5.09 -11.29
CA ALA A 119 10.10 5.90 -10.53
C ALA A 119 10.88 6.87 -11.46
N SER A 120 11.34 6.39 -12.60
CA SER A 120 12.03 7.23 -13.59
C SER A 120 11.13 8.35 -14.11
N PHE A 121 9.86 8.06 -14.36
CA PHE A 121 8.89 9.06 -14.80
C PHE A 121 8.64 10.15 -13.74
N VAL A 122 8.59 9.78 -12.47
CA VAL A 122 8.39 10.75 -11.37
C VAL A 122 9.60 11.65 -11.24
N ILE A 123 10.83 11.10 -11.36
CA ILE A 123 12.07 11.87 -11.22
C ILE A 123 12.30 12.79 -12.41
N ASP A 124 12.25 12.26 -13.63
CA ASP A 124 12.76 12.94 -14.83
C ASP A 124 11.63 13.27 -15.83
N ARG A 125 10.37 12.90 -15.50
CA ARG A 125 9.21 12.98 -16.40
C ARG A 125 9.50 12.41 -17.81
N SER A 126 10.57 11.63 -17.93
CA SER A 126 10.95 10.96 -19.16
C SER A 126 11.18 9.46 -18.91
N VAL A 127 10.58 8.62 -19.75
CA VAL A 127 10.75 7.16 -19.71
C VAL A 127 11.95 6.72 -20.59
N THR A 128 12.58 7.64 -21.28
CA THR A 128 13.56 7.37 -22.35
C THR A 128 15.01 7.49 -21.94
N SER A 129 15.31 7.74 -20.67
CA SER A 129 16.70 7.82 -20.21
C SER A 129 17.39 6.45 -20.27
N THR A 130 18.47 6.36 -21.05
CA THR A 130 19.33 5.16 -21.13
C THR A 130 20.10 4.89 -19.82
N ARG A 131 20.17 5.86 -18.92
CA ARG A 131 20.81 5.74 -17.62
C ARG A 131 19.77 5.86 -16.52
N VAL A 132 19.65 4.80 -15.73
CA VAL A 132 18.77 4.79 -14.56
C VAL A 132 19.35 5.76 -13.50
N PRO A 133 18.60 6.79 -13.05
CA PRO A 133 19.02 7.65 -11.97
C PRO A 133 19.36 6.87 -10.69
N GLU A 134 20.29 7.38 -9.89
CA GLU A 134 20.70 6.70 -8.65
C GLU A 134 19.53 6.57 -7.66
N GLU A 135 18.67 7.58 -7.61
CA GLU A 135 17.48 7.62 -6.79
C GLU A 135 16.51 6.49 -7.13
N VAL A 136 16.33 6.17 -8.42
CA VAL A 136 15.51 5.02 -8.86
C VAL A 136 16.11 3.72 -8.34
N SER A 137 17.44 3.59 -8.41
CA SER A 137 18.12 2.39 -7.92
C SER A 137 17.95 2.25 -6.41
N ARG A 138 18.03 3.34 -5.65
CA ARG A 138 17.78 3.34 -4.20
C ARG A 138 16.33 2.95 -3.88
N TYR A 139 15.36 3.53 -4.57
CA TYR A 139 13.95 3.16 -4.40
C TYR A 139 13.74 1.66 -4.63
N LEU A 140 14.24 1.11 -5.74
CA LEU A 140 14.12 -0.31 -6.05
C LEU A 140 14.78 -1.22 -5.00
N ASN A 141 15.92 -0.80 -4.44
CA ASN A 141 16.61 -1.55 -3.39
C ASN A 141 15.84 -1.57 -2.06
N LEU A 142 14.95 -0.61 -1.82
CA LEU A 142 14.06 -0.56 -0.66
C LEU A 142 12.77 -1.37 -0.86
N CYS A 143 12.44 -1.76 -2.11
CA CYS A 143 11.30 -2.62 -2.39
C CYS A 143 11.62 -4.06 -1.99
N ASN A 144 10.74 -4.68 -1.19
CA ASN A 144 10.96 -6.05 -0.73
C ASN A 144 9.88 -6.99 -1.27
N PHE A 145 10.30 -8.15 -1.78
CA PHE A 145 9.37 -9.22 -2.13
C PHE A 145 8.94 -9.94 -0.84
N MET A 146 7.64 -9.99 -0.59
CA MET A 146 7.07 -10.61 0.60
C MET A 146 6.62 -12.05 0.31
N GLN A 147 6.35 -12.81 1.37
CA GLN A 147 5.82 -14.15 1.23
C GLN A 147 4.48 -14.16 0.50
N THR A 148 4.32 -15.09 -0.45
CA THR A 148 3.08 -15.29 -1.23
C THR A 148 1.96 -15.90 -0.37
N GLU A 149 0.71 -15.69 -0.77
CA GLU A 149 -0.45 -16.27 -0.08
C GLU A 149 -0.68 -17.73 -0.51
N LYS A 150 -1.22 -18.53 0.42
CA LYS A 150 -1.53 -19.94 0.16
C LYS A 150 -2.73 -20.06 -0.78
N GLY A 151 -2.60 -20.85 -1.85
CA GLY A 151 -3.72 -21.22 -2.74
C GLY A 151 -3.82 -20.44 -4.06
N SER A 152 -3.12 -19.31 -4.21
CA SER A 152 -2.96 -18.60 -5.49
C SER A 152 -1.58 -17.96 -5.55
N PHE A 153 -1.01 -17.82 -6.75
CA PHE A 153 0.26 -17.13 -6.87
C PHE A 153 0.00 -15.61 -6.86
N ILE A 154 0.14 -15.00 -5.69
CA ILE A 154 0.05 -13.55 -5.50
C ILE A 154 1.44 -13.04 -5.13
N ALA A 155 2.04 -12.27 -6.04
CA ALA A 155 3.27 -11.53 -5.76
C ALA A 155 2.93 -10.34 -4.84
N LYS A 156 3.57 -10.27 -3.69
CA LYS A 156 3.44 -9.15 -2.74
C LYS A 156 4.76 -8.39 -2.69
N ILE A 157 4.69 -7.10 -2.97
CA ILE A 157 5.85 -6.23 -2.95
C ILE A 157 5.62 -5.14 -1.90
N GLN A 158 6.45 -5.11 -0.87
CA GLN A 158 6.48 -4.01 0.07
C GLN A 158 7.20 -2.84 -0.59
N LEU A 159 6.51 -1.71 -0.71
CA LEU A 159 7.06 -0.47 -1.25
C LEU A 159 7.59 0.39 -0.09
N PRO A 160 8.64 1.21 -0.33
CA PRO A 160 9.20 2.09 0.68
C PRO A 160 8.15 3.01 1.28
N ALA A 161 8.21 3.21 2.59
CA ALA A 161 7.33 4.07 3.35
C ALA A 161 8.11 5.10 4.14
N LYS A 162 7.40 6.11 4.60
CA LYS A 162 7.88 7.28 5.33
C LYS A 162 8.78 6.96 6.53
N GLU A 163 8.52 5.88 7.27
CA GLU A 163 9.27 5.54 8.49
C GLU A 163 10.63 4.88 8.26
N LEU A 164 10.88 4.29 7.09
CA LEU A 164 12.16 3.63 6.79
C LEU A 164 13.31 4.62 6.55
N ILE A 165 13.04 5.93 6.56
CA ILE A 165 13.94 6.97 6.07
C ILE A 165 14.30 8.02 7.15
N LYS A 166 14.06 7.73 8.44
CA LYS A 166 14.09 8.73 9.54
C LYS A 166 15.47 9.26 9.98
N GLU A 167 16.59 8.99 9.33
CA GLU A 167 17.91 9.26 9.95
C GLU A 167 18.75 10.43 9.40
N SER A 168 18.32 11.24 8.41
CA SER A 168 19.07 12.43 8.00
C SER A 168 18.24 13.46 7.21
N GLU A 169 18.68 14.73 7.21
CA GLU A 169 18.05 15.84 6.46
C GLU A 169 17.94 15.61 4.93
N LEU A 170 18.77 14.72 4.38
CA LEU A 170 18.70 14.27 2.99
C LEU A 170 17.48 13.38 2.71
N PHE A 171 16.90 12.78 3.73
CA PHE A 171 15.83 11.79 3.64
C PHE A 171 14.42 12.39 3.52
N GLU A 172 14.17 13.61 3.95
CA GLU A 172 12.86 14.27 3.70
C GLU A 172 12.54 14.31 2.19
N ARG A 173 13.55 14.56 1.37
CA ARG A 173 13.41 14.59 -0.08
C ARG A 173 13.17 13.20 -0.69
N GLU A 174 13.82 12.16 -0.14
CA GLU A 174 13.63 10.78 -0.57
C GLU A 174 12.27 10.23 -0.12
N GLU A 175 11.76 10.67 1.02
CA GLU A 175 10.44 10.34 1.53
C GLU A 175 9.33 10.89 0.63
N ILE A 176 9.39 12.17 0.28
CA ILE A 176 8.45 12.80 -0.66
C ILE A 176 8.48 12.06 -2.00
N PHE A 177 9.66 11.71 -2.46
CA PHE A 177 9.88 10.98 -3.69
C PHE A 177 9.24 9.59 -3.67
N SER A 178 9.42 8.79 -2.62
CA SER A 178 8.79 7.47 -2.50
C SER A 178 7.27 7.55 -2.49
N ASN A 179 6.69 8.51 -1.81
CA ASN A 179 5.25 8.75 -1.79
C ASN A 179 4.72 9.16 -3.19
N GLU A 180 5.45 10.01 -3.90
CA GLU A 180 5.10 10.41 -5.28
C GLU A 180 5.10 9.20 -6.23
N ILE A 181 6.10 8.32 -6.13
CA ILE A 181 6.17 7.08 -6.92
C ILE A 181 4.99 6.18 -6.59
N ASN A 182 4.72 5.95 -5.30
CA ASN A 182 3.65 5.05 -4.86
C ASN A 182 2.28 5.57 -5.31
N ASN A 183 2.03 6.88 -5.23
CA ASN A 183 0.81 7.52 -5.71
C ASN A 183 0.69 7.37 -7.24
N LYS A 184 1.76 7.63 -7.98
CA LYS A 184 1.76 7.49 -9.44
C LYS A 184 1.55 6.05 -9.89
N LEU A 185 2.12 5.10 -9.18
CA LEU A 185 1.90 3.67 -9.42
C LEU A 185 0.42 3.31 -9.20
N SER A 186 -0.20 3.82 -8.13
CA SER A 186 -1.62 3.62 -7.85
C SER A 186 -2.51 4.18 -8.97
N GLU A 187 -2.23 5.40 -9.45
CA GLU A 187 -2.95 6.00 -10.59
C GLU A 187 -2.87 5.13 -11.85
N ILE A 188 -1.65 4.66 -12.20
CA ILE A 188 -1.43 3.81 -13.37
C ILE A 188 -2.21 2.51 -13.24
N LEU A 189 -2.14 1.84 -12.09
CA LEU A 189 -2.83 0.57 -11.87
C LEU A 189 -4.35 0.73 -11.89
N THR A 190 -4.88 1.81 -11.32
CA THR A 190 -6.30 2.14 -11.36
C THR A 190 -6.76 2.37 -12.79
N PHE A 191 -6.00 3.13 -13.58
CA PHE A 191 -6.31 3.35 -15.00
C PHE A 191 -6.31 2.05 -15.80
N VAL A 192 -5.32 1.18 -15.60
CA VAL A 192 -5.21 -0.12 -16.29
C VAL A 192 -6.41 -1.01 -15.92
N ASN A 193 -6.75 -1.12 -14.64
CA ASN A 193 -7.88 -1.94 -14.19
C ASN A 193 -9.22 -1.44 -14.73
N SER A 194 -9.39 -0.13 -14.89
CA SER A 194 -10.64 0.48 -15.39
C SER A 194 -10.85 0.29 -16.89
N ASN A 195 -9.79 0.03 -17.66
CA ASN A 195 -9.82 0.01 -19.12
C ASN A 195 -9.55 -1.37 -19.75
N ILE A 196 -9.24 -2.38 -18.93
CA ILE A 196 -8.93 -3.76 -19.41
C ILE A 196 -10.05 -4.76 -19.07
N LEU A 197 -11.01 -4.38 -18.22
CA LEU A 197 -12.22 -5.14 -17.88
C LEU A 197 -13.43 -4.60 -18.63
#